data_9ba465ea47f2c628a7f8fd634004e0ec
#
_entry.id   9ba465ea47f2c628a7f8fd634004e0ec
#
_cell.length_a   1.000
_cell.length_b   1.000
_cell.length_c   1.000
_cell.angle_alpha   90.00
_cell.angle_beta   90.00
_cell.angle_gamma   90.00
#
_symmetry.space_group_name_H-M   'P 1'
#
loop_
_entity.id
_entity.type
_entity.pdbx_description
1 polymer ?
#
loop_
_entity_poly.entity_id
_entity_poly.type
_entity_poly.pdbx_seq_one_letter_code
_entity_poly.pdbx_strand_id
1 'polypeptide(L)'
;WQAAKLYEKELTKLIQDLSMEECSAKIKKATGNSFEPYRVYLRPIRDKVRLTHQLIENHLNNNSNLNEKKLIQNKHEITIPLREVRNSLKLNKGDHIANADLLDLMRRVRCFGINLARLDIRQEADRHEKLLNEIFKKKSKITYSNLSEIDKIKLLNKSIKEKKFFVDKIKIQNKENREVWNTFKLISSTPNECLGAYVISMTSNASDILSVYFLQKQAKIKNLLRVVPLFETLDDLINAKDVMKNLFKLSWYRKLINSKQEVMIGYSDSSKDAGKLSASWHQYKLQ
;
A
#
# COMPACT_ATOMS: atom_id res chain seq x y z
N TRP A 1 -13.05 -10.35 0.75
CA TRP A 1 -13.95 -11.46 0.99
C TRP A 1 -13.37 -12.46 1.99
N GLN A 2 -12.25 -13.13 1.71
CA GLN A 2 -11.65 -14.16 2.57
C GLN A 2 -11.38 -13.67 4.00
N ALA A 3 -10.79 -12.48 4.17
CA ALA A 3 -10.54 -11.92 5.49
C ALA A 3 -11.84 -11.69 6.28
N ALA A 4 -12.86 -11.12 5.65
CA ALA A 4 -14.14 -10.88 6.30
C ALA A 4 -14.82 -12.19 6.71
N LYS A 5 -14.80 -13.21 5.85
CA LYS A 5 -15.34 -14.54 6.15
C LYS A 5 -14.65 -15.19 7.36
N LEU A 6 -13.31 -15.12 7.40
CA LEU A 6 -12.53 -15.64 8.51
C LEU A 6 -12.87 -14.93 9.83
N TYR A 7 -12.85 -13.58 9.80
CA TYR A 7 -13.12 -12.79 11.01
C TYR A 7 -14.56 -12.92 11.51
N GLU A 8 -15.53 -13.07 10.60
CA GLU A 8 -16.93 -13.37 10.99
C GLU A 8 -17.00 -14.67 11.78
N LYS A 9 -16.38 -15.75 11.26
CA LYS A 9 -16.34 -17.05 11.92
C LYS A 9 -15.71 -16.97 13.31
N GLU A 10 -14.54 -16.33 13.40
CA GLU A 10 -13.83 -16.20 14.69
C GLU A 10 -14.53 -15.30 15.69
N LEU A 11 -15.11 -14.18 15.25
CA LEU A 11 -15.92 -13.31 16.10
C LEU A 11 -17.17 -14.04 16.61
N THR A 12 -17.81 -14.85 15.76
CA THR A 12 -18.97 -15.64 16.16
C THR A 12 -18.63 -16.64 17.25
N LYS A 13 -17.52 -17.39 17.08
CA LYS A 13 -17.03 -18.31 18.11
C LYS A 13 -16.69 -17.56 19.41
N LEU A 14 -15.91 -16.50 19.33
CA LEU A 14 -15.51 -15.70 20.48
C LEU A 14 -16.73 -15.16 21.26
N ILE A 15 -17.76 -14.69 20.56
CA ILE A 15 -19.00 -14.21 21.19
C ILE A 15 -19.72 -15.34 21.92
N GLN A 16 -19.69 -16.58 21.42
CA GLN A 16 -20.28 -17.73 22.10
C GLN A 16 -19.54 -18.09 23.39
N ASP A 17 -18.22 -17.93 23.41
CA ASP A 17 -17.37 -18.28 24.54
C ASP A 17 -17.36 -17.19 25.64
N LEU A 18 -17.76 -15.95 25.33
CA LEU A 18 -17.77 -14.82 26.27
C LEU A 18 -19.09 -14.70 27.02
N SER A 19 -19.23 -15.38 28.17
CA SER A 19 -20.43 -15.33 29.01
C SER A 19 -20.20 -14.68 30.38
N MET A 20 -19.20 -13.79 30.51
CA MET A 20 -18.92 -13.11 31.80
C MET A 20 -19.79 -11.88 31.96
N GLU A 21 -20.27 -11.65 33.20
CA GLU A 21 -21.09 -10.50 33.58
C GLU A 21 -20.24 -9.30 33.97
N GLU A 22 -19.15 -9.53 34.72
CA GLU A 22 -18.27 -8.46 35.18
C GLU A 22 -17.46 -7.85 34.05
N CYS A 23 -17.56 -6.53 33.89
CA CYS A 23 -16.86 -5.81 32.85
C CYS A 23 -16.42 -4.40 33.29
N SER A 24 -15.54 -3.78 32.49
CA SER A 24 -15.10 -2.40 32.74
C SER A 24 -16.26 -1.40 32.61
N ALA A 25 -16.16 -0.28 33.31
CA ALA A 25 -17.15 0.81 33.26
C ALA A 25 -17.42 1.28 31.80
N LYS A 26 -16.44 1.24 30.95
CA LYS A 26 -16.58 1.61 29.52
C LYS A 26 -17.52 0.67 28.78
N ILE A 27 -17.33 -0.64 28.92
CA ILE A 27 -18.20 -1.65 28.30
C ILE A 27 -19.60 -1.57 28.93
N LYS A 28 -19.70 -1.45 30.24
CA LYS A 28 -20.98 -1.33 30.96
C LYS A 28 -21.77 -0.12 30.45
N LYS A 29 -21.11 1.03 30.23
CA LYS A 29 -21.76 2.22 29.67
C LYS A 29 -22.29 1.98 28.25
N ALA A 30 -21.59 1.19 27.43
CA ALA A 30 -21.99 0.90 26.05
C ALA A 30 -23.10 -0.17 25.94
N THR A 31 -23.24 -1.06 26.95
CA THR A 31 -24.14 -2.23 26.90
C THR A 31 -25.30 -2.17 27.91
N GLY A 32 -25.33 -1.13 28.76
CA GLY A 32 -26.34 -0.97 29.78
C GLY A 32 -26.25 -2.08 30.83
N ASN A 33 -27.41 -2.49 31.37
CA ASN A 33 -27.54 -3.54 32.37
C ASN A 33 -27.61 -4.95 31.76
N SER A 34 -26.80 -5.23 30.75
CA SER A 34 -26.77 -6.56 30.15
C SER A 34 -26.04 -7.56 31.06
N PHE A 35 -26.59 -8.77 31.18
CA PHE A 35 -25.93 -9.91 31.84
C PHE A 35 -24.77 -10.48 31.02
N GLU A 36 -24.71 -10.18 29.71
CA GLU A 36 -23.67 -10.63 28.81
C GLU A 36 -22.99 -9.46 28.07
N PRO A 37 -22.35 -8.53 28.80
CA PRO A 37 -21.89 -7.26 28.25
C PRO A 37 -20.89 -7.43 27.11
N TYR A 38 -20.00 -8.41 27.17
CA TYR A 38 -19.02 -8.63 26.12
C TYR A 38 -19.66 -9.10 24.80
N ARG A 39 -20.66 -9.97 24.89
CA ARG A 39 -21.43 -10.43 23.72
C ARG A 39 -22.18 -9.29 23.07
N VAL A 40 -22.88 -8.48 23.87
CA VAL A 40 -23.61 -7.30 23.38
C VAL A 40 -22.66 -6.29 22.75
N TYR A 41 -21.49 -6.08 23.34
CA TYR A 41 -20.49 -5.14 22.84
C TYR A 41 -19.87 -5.59 21.50
N LEU A 42 -19.67 -6.88 21.27
CA LEU A 42 -19.04 -7.40 20.06
C LEU A 42 -20.03 -7.70 18.92
N ARG A 43 -21.31 -7.91 19.19
CA ARG A 43 -22.33 -8.19 18.16
C ARG A 43 -22.35 -7.18 17.00
N PRO A 44 -22.36 -5.85 17.23
CA PRO A 44 -22.37 -4.88 16.13
C PRO A 44 -21.16 -5.00 15.21
N ILE A 45 -19.99 -5.38 15.76
CA ILE A 45 -18.76 -5.54 14.97
C ILE A 45 -18.85 -6.80 14.12
N ARG A 46 -19.27 -7.93 14.73
CA ARG A 46 -19.52 -9.16 14.00
C ARG A 46 -20.53 -8.93 12.87
N ASP A 47 -21.61 -8.24 13.13
CA ASP A 47 -22.69 -8.00 12.15
C ASP A 47 -22.18 -7.09 11.02
N LYS A 48 -21.33 -6.12 11.29
CA LYS A 48 -20.69 -5.30 10.26
C LYS A 48 -19.70 -6.12 9.42
N VAL A 49 -18.92 -7.02 10.05
CA VAL A 49 -18.02 -7.95 9.33
C VAL A 49 -18.83 -8.89 8.43
N ARG A 50 -19.93 -9.45 8.96
CA ARG A 50 -20.86 -10.31 8.22
C ARG A 50 -21.45 -9.58 7.01
N LEU A 51 -21.94 -8.37 7.22
CA LEU A 51 -22.49 -7.55 6.13
C LEU A 51 -21.42 -7.26 5.08
N THR A 52 -20.19 -6.97 5.48
CA THR A 52 -19.05 -6.78 4.57
C THR A 52 -18.81 -8.03 3.73
N HIS A 53 -18.77 -9.20 4.36
CA HIS A 53 -18.61 -10.48 3.68
C HIS A 53 -19.72 -10.70 2.65
N GLN A 54 -20.99 -10.56 3.05
CA GLN A 54 -22.16 -10.78 2.19
C GLN A 54 -22.22 -9.81 1.00
N LEU A 55 -21.96 -8.51 1.23
CA LEU A 55 -21.99 -7.52 0.15
C LEU A 55 -20.90 -7.76 -0.87
N ILE A 56 -19.69 -8.14 -0.45
CA ILE A 56 -18.59 -8.48 -1.36
C ILE A 56 -18.92 -9.77 -2.13
N GLU A 57 -19.46 -10.79 -1.47
CA GLU A 57 -19.85 -12.04 -2.11
C GLU A 57 -20.95 -11.83 -3.17
N ASN A 58 -21.97 -11.04 -2.86
CA ASN A 58 -23.01 -10.67 -3.80
C ASN A 58 -22.47 -9.87 -5.00
N HIS A 59 -21.53 -8.98 -4.76
CA HIS A 59 -20.86 -8.21 -5.82
C HIS A 59 -20.07 -9.14 -6.76
N LEU A 60 -19.31 -10.08 -6.20
CA LEU A 60 -18.50 -11.03 -6.97
C LEU A 60 -19.37 -11.99 -7.81
N ASN A 61 -20.51 -12.43 -7.27
CA ASN A 61 -21.37 -13.39 -7.94
C ASN A 61 -22.34 -12.74 -8.95
N ASN A 62 -22.85 -11.54 -8.66
CA ASN A 62 -23.97 -10.93 -9.38
C ASN A 62 -23.64 -9.57 -10.00
N ASN A 63 -22.39 -9.10 -9.98
CA ASN A 63 -21.98 -7.75 -10.40
C ASN A 63 -22.85 -6.62 -9.79
N SER A 64 -23.40 -6.83 -8.59
CA SER A 64 -24.23 -5.84 -7.91
C SER A 64 -23.41 -4.61 -7.50
N ASN A 65 -24.04 -3.43 -7.47
CA ASN A 65 -23.37 -2.22 -7.02
C ASN A 65 -22.94 -2.33 -5.55
N LEU A 66 -21.65 -2.21 -5.31
CA LEU A 66 -21.06 -2.28 -3.97
C LEU A 66 -21.19 -0.93 -3.26
N ASN A 67 -21.93 -0.87 -2.16
CA ASN A 67 -21.96 0.32 -1.32
C ASN A 67 -20.78 0.28 -0.34
N GLU A 68 -19.66 0.86 -0.75
CA GLU A 68 -18.40 0.85 0.01
C GLU A 68 -18.54 1.44 1.43
N LYS A 69 -19.44 2.40 1.65
CA LYS A 69 -19.65 3.03 2.97
C LYS A 69 -20.19 2.07 4.04
N LYS A 70 -20.83 0.97 3.62
CA LYS A 70 -21.34 -0.06 4.52
C LYS A 70 -20.30 -1.10 4.90
N LEU A 71 -19.17 -1.13 4.19
CA LEU A 71 -18.10 -2.07 4.45
C LEU A 71 -17.24 -1.63 5.63
N ILE A 72 -16.49 -2.56 6.21
CA ILE A 72 -15.38 -2.23 7.09
C ILE A 72 -14.29 -1.56 6.26
N GLN A 73 -13.93 -0.33 6.64
CA GLN A 73 -12.99 0.50 5.90
C GLN A 73 -11.53 0.30 6.33
N ASN A 74 -11.32 -0.08 7.58
CA ASN A 74 -9.99 -0.27 8.14
C ASN A 74 -9.99 -1.26 9.30
N LYS A 75 -8.82 -1.83 9.58
CA LYS A 75 -8.65 -2.82 10.66
C LYS A 75 -8.94 -2.28 12.07
N HIS A 76 -8.91 -0.97 12.27
CA HIS A 76 -9.12 -0.38 13.59
C HIS A 76 -10.57 -0.53 14.06
N GLU A 77 -11.51 -0.65 13.14
CA GLU A 77 -12.92 -0.92 13.45
C GLU A 77 -13.10 -2.28 14.16
N ILE A 78 -12.18 -3.22 13.93
CA ILE A 78 -12.17 -4.53 14.59
C ILE A 78 -11.21 -4.52 15.78
N THR A 79 -9.99 -4.00 15.61
CA THR A 79 -8.94 -4.13 16.64
C THR A 79 -9.17 -3.26 17.86
N ILE A 80 -9.79 -2.08 17.73
CA ILE A 80 -10.06 -1.21 18.88
C ILE A 80 -11.04 -1.88 19.84
N PRO A 81 -12.24 -2.35 19.41
CA PRO A 81 -13.17 -3.02 20.30
C PRO A 81 -12.61 -4.30 20.92
N LEU A 82 -11.90 -5.12 20.14
CA LEU A 82 -11.26 -6.32 20.69
C LEU A 82 -10.23 -5.99 21.79
N ARG A 83 -9.47 -4.91 21.61
CA ARG A 83 -8.53 -4.44 22.64
C ARG A 83 -9.25 -3.98 23.91
N GLU A 84 -10.39 -3.33 23.78
CA GLU A 84 -11.20 -2.90 24.92
C GLU A 84 -11.76 -4.09 25.69
N VAL A 85 -12.29 -5.08 24.98
CA VAL A 85 -12.71 -6.35 25.58
C VAL A 85 -11.55 -7.03 26.32
N ARG A 86 -10.39 -7.15 25.67
CA ARG A 86 -9.21 -7.76 26.26
C ARG A 86 -8.75 -7.05 27.53
N ASN A 87 -8.71 -5.73 27.52
CA ASN A 87 -8.34 -4.95 28.69
C ASN A 87 -9.35 -5.12 29.84
N SER A 88 -10.64 -5.14 29.51
CA SER A 88 -11.70 -5.35 30.47
C SER A 88 -11.63 -6.74 31.13
N LEU A 89 -11.42 -7.79 30.32
CA LEU A 89 -11.24 -9.16 30.85
C LEU A 89 -10.06 -9.25 31.81
N LYS A 90 -8.93 -8.63 31.47
CA LYS A 90 -7.74 -8.61 32.33
C LYS A 90 -8.00 -7.92 33.68
N LEU A 91 -8.79 -6.84 33.69
CA LEU A 91 -9.17 -6.14 34.93
C LEU A 91 -10.10 -6.97 35.80
N ASN A 92 -10.89 -7.87 35.21
CA ASN A 92 -11.88 -8.69 35.89
C ASN A 92 -11.46 -10.17 35.98
N LYS A 93 -10.17 -10.45 36.16
CA LYS A 93 -9.58 -11.79 36.35
C LYS A 93 -9.83 -12.78 35.20
N GLY A 94 -10.16 -12.28 34.02
CA GLY A 94 -10.39 -13.08 32.78
C GLY A 94 -9.15 -13.28 31.95
N ASP A 95 -7.96 -13.39 32.53
CA ASP A 95 -6.67 -13.46 31.79
C ASP A 95 -6.60 -14.66 30.84
N HIS A 96 -7.14 -15.80 31.20
CA HIS A 96 -7.16 -16.99 30.37
C HIS A 96 -7.89 -16.72 29.04
N ILE A 97 -9.09 -16.11 29.11
CA ILE A 97 -9.90 -15.77 27.95
C ILE A 97 -9.21 -14.64 27.15
N ALA A 98 -8.69 -13.63 27.86
CA ALA A 98 -8.00 -12.50 27.25
C ALA A 98 -6.74 -12.88 26.46
N ASN A 99 -6.09 -14.00 26.80
CA ASN A 99 -4.84 -14.45 26.19
C ASN A 99 -5.01 -15.69 25.28
N ALA A 100 -6.23 -16.19 25.09
CA ALA A 100 -6.58 -17.29 24.18
C ALA A 100 -7.06 -16.76 22.80
N ASP A 101 -8.19 -17.26 22.33
CA ASP A 101 -8.75 -16.97 21.00
C ASP A 101 -8.90 -15.47 20.70
N LEU A 102 -9.22 -14.66 21.72
CA LEU A 102 -9.30 -13.21 21.59
C LEU A 102 -7.95 -12.60 21.18
N LEU A 103 -6.85 -13.02 21.81
CA LEU A 103 -5.52 -12.52 21.48
C LEU A 103 -5.10 -12.98 20.08
N ASP A 104 -5.44 -14.21 19.71
CA ASP A 104 -5.09 -14.75 18.39
C ASP A 104 -5.87 -14.06 17.26
N LEU A 105 -7.15 -13.79 17.47
CA LEU A 105 -7.92 -12.97 16.53
C LEU A 105 -7.33 -11.56 16.41
N MET A 106 -6.97 -10.92 17.51
CA MET A 106 -6.30 -9.61 17.49
C MET A 106 -4.98 -9.64 16.71
N ARG A 107 -4.17 -10.68 16.88
CA ARG A 107 -2.91 -10.88 16.15
C ARG A 107 -3.17 -11.04 14.65
N ARG A 108 -4.14 -11.90 14.27
CA ARG A 108 -4.52 -12.11 12.87
C ARG A 108 -4.98 -10.81 12.20
N VAL A 109 -5.89 -10.06 12.83
CA VAL A 109 -6.35 -8.77 12.30
C VAL A 109 -5.21 -7.76 12.22
N ARG A 110 -4.27 -7.78 13.16
CA ARG A 110 -3.10 -6.89 13.13
C ARG A 110 -2.15 -7.22 11.98
N CYS A 111 -1.89 -8.50 11.74
CA CYS A 111 -0.96 -8.96 10.71
C CYS A 111 -1.55 -8.85 9.30
N PHE A 112 -2.79 -9.31 9.12
CA PHE A 112 -3.40 -9.44 7.81
C PHE A 112 -4.32 -8.26 7.43
N GLY A 113 -4.71 -7.43 8.41
CA GLY A 113 -5.66 -6.35 8.16
C GLY A 113 -6.99 -6.86 7.61
N ILE A 114 -7.61 -6.06 6.75
CA ILE A 114 -8.84 -6.45 6.02
C ILE A 114 -8.55 -6.95 4.60
N ASN A 115 -7.29 -6.92 4.17
CA ASN A 115 -6.87 -7.18 2.78
C ASN A 115 -6.02 -8.44 2.61
N LEU A 116 -5.70 -9.17 3.69
CA LEU A 116 -4.79 -10.33 3.76
C LEU A 116 -3.33 -9.99 3.44
N ALA A 117 -3.06 -9.35 2.30
CA ALA A 117 -1.73 -8.94 1.87
C ALA A 117 -1.79 -7.59 1.17
N ARG A 118 -0.71 -6.82 1.28
CA ARG A 118 -0.51 -5.60 0.49
C ARG A 118 0.09 -6.00 -0.85
N LEU A 119 -0.40 -5.38 -1.92
CA LEU A 119 0.11 -5.62 -3.27
C LEU A 119 1.12 -4.54 -3.65
N ASP A 120 2.29 -4.95 -4.07
CA ASP A 120 3.24 -4.08 -4.73
C ASP A 120 2.83 -3.87 -6.18
N ILE A 121 2.97 -2.63 -6.65
CA ILE A 121 2.80 -2.30 -8.06
C ILE A 121 4.17 -2.43 -8.72
N ARG A 122 4.25 -3.11 -9.85
CA ARG A 122 5.47 -3.23 -10.67
C ARG A 122 5.27 -2.67 -12.05
N GLN A 123 6.26 -1.91 -12.52
CA GLN A 123 6.28 -1.39 -13.89
C GLN A 123 7.72 -1.08 -14.33
N GLU A 124 7.97 -1.21 -15.62
CA GLU A 124 9.25 -0.89 -16.24
C GLU A 124 9.48 0.61 -16.37
N ALA A 125 10.76 1.05 -16.21
CA ALA A 125 11.17 2.44 -16.36
C ALA A 125 10.84 3.02 -17.73
N ASP A 126 11.07 2.27 -18.80
CA ASP A 126 10.80 2.68 -20.19
C ASP A 126 9.32 3.02 -20.43
N ARG A 127 8.38 2.29 -19.81
CA ARG A 127 6.94 2.60 -19.93
C ARG A 127 6.58 3.94 -19.29
N HIS A 128 7.25 4.32 -18.20
CA HIS A 128 7.08 5.66 -17.60
C HIS A 128 7.66 6.73 -18.53
N GLU A 129 8.84 6.50 -19.08
CA GLU A 129 9.48 7.44 -20.01
C GLU A 129 8.61 7.71 -21.24
N LYS A 130 8.06 6.66 -21.87
CA LYS A 130 7.12 6.79 -23.01
C LYS A 130 5.89 7.62 -22.66
N LEU A 131 5.30 7.38 -21.48
CA LEU A 131 4.17 8.17 -21.00
C LEU A 131 4.57 9.64 -20.79
N LEU A 132 5.69 9.91 -20.12
CA LEU A 132 6.17 11.28 -19.89
C LEU A 132 6.49 12.00 -21.21
N ASN A 133 7.03 11.28 -22.18
CA ASN A 133 7.29 11.82 -23.51
C ASN A 133 6.00 12.30 -24.19
N GLU A 134 4.93 11.52 -24.14
CA GLU A 134 3.62 11.93 -24.66
C GLU A 134 3.05 13.13 -23.89
N ILE A 135 3.15 13.12 -22.56
CA ILE A 135 2.65 14.18 -21.69
C ILE A 135 3.36 15.51 -21.99
N PHE A 136 4.69 15.53 -21.93
CA PHE A 136 5.47 16.77 -22.11
C PHE A 136 5.46 17.28 -23.56
N LYS A 137 5.39 16.38 -24.54
CA LYS A 137 5.22 16.77 -25.95
C LYS A 137 3.91 17.52 -26.16
N LYS A 138 2.81 17.06 -25.57
CA LYS A 138 1.49 17.72 -25.67
C LYS A 138 1.40 18.99 -24.86
N LYS A 139 2.03 19.02 -23.69
CA LYS A 139 1.96 20.19 -22.80
C LYS A 139 2.87 21.34 -23.24
N SER A 140 4.10 21.04 -23.62
CA SER A 140 5.17 22.05 -23.77
C SER A 140 6.04 21.84 -25.03
N LYS A 141 5.64 20.95 -25.92
CA LYS A 141 6.40 20.55 -27.12
C LYS A 141 7.82 20.02 -26.81
N ILE A 142 8.06 19.55 -25.57
CA ILE A 142 9.34 18.97 -25.14
C ILE A 142 9.31 17.48 -25.44
N THR A 143 10.32 16.97 -26.14
CA THR A 143 10.56 15.54 -26.33
C THR A 143 11.38 15.06 -25.13
N TYR A 144 10.72 14.47 -24.13
CA TYR A 144 11.33 14.08 -22.86
C TYR A 144 12.47 13.08 -23.02
N SER A 145 12.31 12.10 -23.92
CA SER A 145 13.33 11.08 -24.20
C SER A 145 14.65 11.66 -24.73
N ASN A 146 14.63 12.83 -25.36
CA ASN A 146 15.83 13.47 -25.93
C ASN A 146 16.57 14.35 -24.92
N LEU A 147 16.05 14.53 -23.73
CA LEU A 147 16.69 15.33 -22.67
C LEU A 147 17.86 14.57 -22.05
N SER A 148 18.91 15.31 -21.67
CA SER A 148 19.96 14.77 -20.81
C SER A 148 19.37 14.37 -19.45
N GLU A 149 20.03 13.42 -18.74
CA GLU A 149 19.57 13.01 -17.41
C GLU A 149 19.48 14.20 -16.43
N ILE A 150 20.41 15.12 -16.50
CA ILE A 150 20.42 16.37 -15.71
C ILE A 150 19.16 17.20 -15.99
N ASP A 151 18.77 17.31 -17.26
CA ASP A 151 17.60 18.11 -17.64
C ASP A 151 16.29 17.39 -17.34
N LYS A 152 16.25 16.06 -17.46
CA LYS A 152 15.13 15.22 -16.96
C LYS A 152 14.91 15.46 -15.48
N ILE A 153 15.96 15.37 -14.66
CA ILE A 153 15.90 15.62 -13.21
C ILE A 153 15.42 17.06 -12.91
N LYS A 154 15.96 18.07 -13.60
CA LYS A 154 15.53 19.47 -13.41
C LYS A 154 14.06 19.66 -13.76
N LEU A 155 13.59 19.13 -14.90
CA LEU A 155 12.21 19.23 -15.34
C LEU A 155 11.24 18.56 -14.37
N LEU A 156 11.53 17.32 -13.94
CA LEU A 156 10.72 16.59 -12.99
C LEU A 156 10.72 17.24 -11.61
N ASN A 157 11.89 17.65 -11.13
CA ASN A 157 12.02 18.34 -9.84
C ASN A 157 11.20 19.63 -9.80
N LYS A 158 11.22 20.44 -10.87
CA LYS A 158 10.37 21.63 -11.02
C LYS A 158 8.89 21.23 -11.02
N SER A 159 8.51 20.29 -11.86
CA SER A 159 7.11 19.86 -12.02
C SER A 159 6.52 19.20 -10.75
N ILE A 160 7.36 18.50 -9.97
CA ILE A 160 6.97 17.91 -8.68
C ILE A 160 6.73 19.00 -7.62
N LYS A 161 7.51 20.07 -7.61
CA LYS A 161 7.36 21.19 -6.67
C LYS A 161 6.17 22.08 -7.02
N GLU A 162 5.85 22.21 -8.28
CA GLU A 162 4.69 22.96 -8.73
C GLU A 162 3.40 22.22 -8.35
N LYS A 163 2.44 22.95 -7.75
CA LYS A 163 1.11 22.39 -7.40
C LYS A 163 0.15 22.43 -8.60
N LYS A 164 0.65 22.14 -9.80
CA LYS A 164 -0.17 22.17 -11.03
C LYS A 164 -0.49 20.74 -11.47
N PHE A 165 -1.77 20.41 -11.49
CA PHE A 165 -2.29 19.13 -11.98
C PHE A 165 -2.82 19.32 -13.40
N PHE A 166 -2.21 18.66 -14.37
CA PHE A 166 -2.54 18.88 -15.77
C PHE A 166 -2.68 17.59 -16.59
N VAL A 167 -2.19 16.47 -16.10
CA VAL A 167 -2.17 15.20 -16.86
C VAL A 167 -3.58 14.71 -17.16
N ASP A 168 -4.52 14.87 -16.23
CA ASP A 168 -5.93 14.51 -16.48
C ASP A 168 -6.58 15.29 -17.63
N LYS A 169 -6.04 16.48 -17.96
CA LYS A 169 -6.53 17.32 -19.07
C LYS A 169 -5.93 16.93 -20.42
N ILE A 170 -4.94 16.03 -20.40
CA ILE A 170 -4.24 15.58 -21.62
C ILE A 170 -4.89 14.28 -22.10
N LYS A 171 -5.39 14.28 -23.33
CA LYS A 171 -5.87 13.04 -23.97
C LYS A 171 -4.68 12.17 -24.35
N ILE A 172 -4.39 11.14 -23.55
CA ILE A 172 -3.36 10.15 -23.83
C ILE A 172 -3.85 9.25 -24.95
N GLN A 173 -3.14 9.23 -26.09
CA GLN A 173 -3.55 8.54 -27.31
C GLN A 173 -3.03 7.11 -27.35
N ASN A 174 -1.78 6.91 -26.98
CA ASN A 174 -1.18 5.57 -26.97
C ASN A 174 -1.87 4.69 -25.91
N LYS A 175 -2.23 3.46 -26.32
CA LYS A 175 -2.95 2.50 -25.45
C LYS A 175 -2.11 2.11 -24.23
N GLU A 176 -0.85 1.78 -24.42
CA GLU A 176 0.06 1.38 -23.34
C GLU A 176 0.29 2.53 -22.33
N ASN A 177 0.51 3.75 -22.84
CA ASN A 177 0.64 4.94 -21.99
C ASN A 177 -0.63 5.19 -21.17
N ARG A 178 -1.80 4.95 -21.78
CA ARG A 178 -3.09 5.07 -21.11
C ARG A 178 -3.25 4.03 -20.00
N GLU A 179 -2.79 2.80 -20.23
CA GLU A 179 -2.78 1.75 -19.19
C GLU A 179 -1.90 2.16 -18.00
N VAL A 180 -0.69 2.65 -18.26
CA VAL A 180 0.21 3.18 -17.22
C VAL A 180 -0.48 4.30 -16.43
N TRP A 181 -1.08 5.28 -17.11
CA TRP A 181 -1.79 6.37 -16.44
C TRP A 181 -3.00 5.87 -15.63
N ASN A 182 -3.76 4.93 -16.16
CA ASN A 182 -4.90 4.33 -15.46
C ASN A 182 -4.47 3.58 -14.20
N THR A 183 -3.28 2.97 -14.18
CA THR A 183 -2.69 2.39 -12.97
C THR A 183 -2.52 3.45 -11.87
N PHE A 184 -2.01 4.64 -12.18
CA PHE A 184 -1.90 5.72 -11.19
C PHE A 184 -3.28 6.23 -10.72
N LYS A 185 -4.27 6.28 -11.59
CA LYS A 185 -5.66 6.59 -11.21
C LYS A 185 -6.23 5.54 -10.26
N LEU A 186 -6.02 4.26 -10.57
CA LEU A 186 -6.45 3.17 -9.71
C LEU A 186 -5.78 3.26 -8.32
N ILE A 187 -4.47 3.50 -8.27
CA ILE A 187 -3.76 3.72 -7.00
C ILE A 187 -4.40 4.88 -6.20
N SER A 188 -4.81 5.96 -6.86
CA SER A 188 -5.40 7.12 -6.18
C SER A 188 -6.77 6.83 -5.55
N SER A 189 -7.52 5.87 -6.09
CA SER A 189 -8.83 5.43 -5.59
C SER A 189 -8.75 4.22 -4.65
N THR A 190 -7.62 3.52 -4.61
CA THR A 190 -7.44 2.33 -3.78
C THR A 190 -7.02 2.72 -2.35
N PRO A 191 -7.62 2.12 -1.30
CA PRO A 191 -7.19 2.34 0.07
C PRO A 191 -5.69 2.02 0.25
N ASN A 192 -4.96 2.92 0.93
CA ASN A 192 -3.50 2.78 1.09
C ASN A 192 -3.08 1.50 1.83
N GLU A 193 -3.96 0.94 2.64
CA GLU A 193 -3.73 -0.32 3.35
C GLU A 193 -3.66 -1.54 2.41
N CYS A 194 -4.21 -1.44 1.19
CA CYS A 194 -4.17 -2.48 0.16
C CYS A 194 -2.85 -2.49 -0.62
N LEU A 195 -2.11 -1.38 -0.58
CA LEU A 195 -0.94 -1.14 -1.43
C LEU A 195 0.36 -1.20 -0.62
N GLY A 196 1.36 -1.81 -1.21
CA GLY A 196 2.73 -1.88 -0.70
C GLY A 196 3.62 -0.78 -1.30
N ALA A 197 4.64 -1.19 -2.03
CA ALA A 197 5.55 -0.31 -2.74
C ALA A 197 5.19 -0.17 -4.23
N TYR A 198 5.76 0.85 -4.87
CA TYR A 198 5.85 0.94 -6.33
C TYR A 198 7.25 0.54 -6.76
N VAL A 199 7.41 -0.65 -7.31
CA VAL A 199 8.69 -1.20 -7.75
C VAL A 199 8.90 -0.83 -9.22
N ILE A 200 10.07 -0.28 -9.54
CA ILE A 200 10.45 0.04 -10.91
C ILE A 200 11.51 -0.95 -11.35
N SER A 201 11.18 -1.81 -12.33
CA SER A 201 12.17 -2.67 -12.99
C SER A 201 12.97 -1.90 -14.05
N MET A 202 14.14 -2.40 -14.37
CA MET A 202 15.08 -1.79 -15.34
C MET A 202 15.40 -0.32 -14.99
N THR A 203 15.62 -0.04 -13.70
CA THR A 203 15.97 1.31 -13.22
C THR A 203 17.42 1.59 -13.49
N SER A 204 17.70 2.53 -14.37
CA SER A 204 19.07 2.93 -14.74
C SER A 204 19.41 4.36 -14.33
N ASN A 205 18.41 5.20 -14.05
CA ASN A 205 18.58 6.63 -13.81
C ASN A 205 17.75 7.15 -12.62
N ALA A 206 18.20 8.25 -12.04
CA ALA A 206 17.46 8.93 -10.99
C ALA A 206 16.11 9.49 -11.48
N SER A 207 16.05 9.90 -12.74
CA SER A 207 14.83 10.38 -13.40
C SER A 207 13.73 9.31 -13.46
N ASP A 208 14.06 8.01 -13.48
CA ASP A 208 13.08 6.93 -13.48
C ASP A 208 12.27 6.93 -12.19
N ILE A 209 12.95 7.11 -11.07
CA ILE A 209 12.31 7.18 -9.75
C ILE A 209 11.49 8.48 -9.61
N LEU A 210 12.05 9.60 -10.07
CA LEU A 210 11.36 10.89 -10.04
C LEU A 210 10.12 10.90 -10.95
N SER A 211 10.13 10.15 -12.07
CA SER A 211 8.99 10.01 -12.97
C SER A 211 7.78 9.43 -12.25
N VAL A 212 7.97 8.41 -11.43
CA VAL A 212 6.90 7.78 -10.65
C VAL A 212 6.37 8.74 -9.59
N TYR A 213 7.23 9.48 -8.89
CA TYR A 213 6.76 10.50 -7.94
C TYR A 213 5.99 11.63 -8.62
N PHE A 214 6.42 12.04 -9.81
CA PHE A 214 5.68 13.00 -10.62
C PHE A 214 4.29 12.47 -10.98
N LEU A 215 4.20 11.25 -11.50
CA LEU A 215 2.93 10.63 -11.91
C LEU A 215 2.00 10.40 -10.70
N GLN A 216 2.53 9.94 -9.57
CA GLN A 216 1.75 9.83 -8.34
C GLN A 216 1.14 11.18 -7.91
N LYS A 217 1.92 12.26 -7.96
CA LYS A 217 1.42 13.61 -7.66
C LYS A 217 0.38 14.07 -8.66
N GLN A 218 0.61 13.86 -9.96
CA GLN A 218 -0.36 14.23 -11.00
C GLN A 218 -1.69 13.49 -10.86
N ALA A 219 -1.65 12.23 -10.40
CA ALA A 219 -2.83 11.43 -10.08
C ALA A 219 -3.48 11.80 -8.72
N LYS A 220 -2.96 12.82 -8.02
CA LYS A 220 -3.46 13.31 -6.72
C LYS A 220 -3.49 12.25 -5.63
N ILE A 221 -2.55 11.31 -5.65
CA ILE A 221 -2.42 10.30 -4.61
C ILE A 221 -2.08 11.00 -3.29
N LYS A 222 -2.94 10.86 -2.29
CA LYS A 222 -2.80 11.52 -0.99
C LYS A 222 -1.59 11.01 -0.21
N ASN A 223 -1.45 9.70 -0.13
CA ASN A 223 -0.34 9.03 0.53
C ASN A 223 0.53 8.37 -0.55
N LEU A 224 1.62 9.04 -0.92
CA LEU A 224 2.51 8.53 -1.95
C LEU A 224 3.07 7.16 -1.55
N LEU A 225 3.05 6.21 -2.48
CA LEU A 225 3.69 4.93 -2.30
C LEU A 225 5.21 5.11 -2.29
N ARG A 226 5.89 4.29 -1.50
CA ARG A 226 7.35 4.15 -1.58
C ARG A 226 7.72 3.72 -2.98
N VAL A 227 8.68 4.39 -3.59
CA VAL A 227 9.22 4.00 -4.88
C VAL A 227 10.50 3.22 -4.65
N VAL A 228 10.52 1.99 -5.13
CA VAL A 228 11.63 1.04 -4.93
C VAL A 228 12.27 0.77 -6.29
N PRO A 229 13.47 1.29 -6.54
CA PRO A 229 14.22 0.92 -7.73
C PRO A 229 14.67 -0.53 -7.63
N LEU A 230 14.54 -1.28 -8.72
CA LEU A 230 15.10 -2.61 -8.88
C LEU A 230 16.31 -2.49 -9.82
N PHE A 231 17.48 -2.85 -9.30
CA PHE A 231 18.73 -2.97 -10.07
C PHE A 231 18.98 -4.44 -10.37
N GLU A 232 18.96 -4.81 -11.65
CA GLU A 232 18.91 -6.22 -12.07
C GLU A 232 19.89 -6.58 -13.18
N THR A 233 20.41 -5.62 -13.92
CA THR A 233 21.51 -5.85 -14.87
C THR A 233 22.87 -5.48 -14.26
N LEU A 234 23.96 -5.91 -14.88
CA LEU A 234 25.31 -5.54 -14.43
C LEU A 234 25.50 -4.02 -14.45
N ASP A 235 25.07 -3.38 -15.50
CA ASP A 235 25.17 -1.93 -15.66
C ASP A 235 24.35 -1.19 -14.59
N ASP A 236 23.13 -1.68 -14.29
CA ASP A 236 22.32 -1.12 -13.21
C ASP A 236 23.02 -1.22 -11.87
N LEU A 237 23.61 -2.38 -11.54
CA LEU A 237 24.35 -2.60 -10.29
C LEU A 237 25.56 -1.67 -10.16
N ILE A 238 26.30 -1.46 -11.26
CA ILE A 238 27.46 -0.55 -11.31
C ILE A 238 27.03 0.90 -11.08
N ASN A 239 25.95 1.32 -11.75
CA ASN A 239 25.48 2.71 -11.75
C ASN A 239 24.59 3.06 -10.55
N ALA A 240 24.06 2.08 -9.82
CA ALA A 240 23.11 2.27 -8.71
C ALA A 240 23.58 3.31 -7.68
N LYS A 241 24.87 3.31 -7.35
CA LYS A 241 25.46 4.29 -6.40
C LYS A 241 25.27 5.73 -6.86
N ASP A 242 25.48 6.00 -8.16
CA ASP A 242 25.36 7.36 -8.70
C ASP A 242 23.90 7.76 -8.87
N VAL A 243 23.03 6.83 -9.22
CA VAL A 243 21.58 7.02 -9.23
C VAL A 243 21.10 7.46 -7.85
N MET A 244 21.47 6.72 -6.80
CA MET A 244 21.08 7.03 -5.42
C MET A 244 21.69 8.34 -4.93
N LYS A 245 22.97 8.63 -5.23
CA LYS A 245 23.60 9.91 -4.92
C LYS A 245 22.83 11.09 -5.51
N ASN A 246 22.44 11.00 -6.77
CA ASN A 246 21.71 12.07 -7.45
C ASN A 246 20.34 12.32 -6.83
N LEU A 247 19.64 11.28 -6.41
CA LEU A 247 18.39 11.41 -5.66
C LEU A 247 18.57 12.06 -4.29
N PHE A 248 19.59 11.62 -3.54
CA PHE A 248 19.84 12.12 -2.20
C PHE A 248 20.36 13.57 -2.17
N LYS A 249 20.83 14.13 -3.27
CA LYS A 249 21.11 15.58 -3.40
C LYS A 249 19.84 16.41 -3.29
N LEU A 250 18.67 15.84 -3.59
CA LEU A 250 17.38 16.55 -3.54
C LEU A 250 16.85 16.57 -2.09
N SER A 251 16.89 17.74 -1.44
CA SER A 251 16.49 17.90 -0.03
C SER A 251 15.02 17.48 0.23
N TRP A 252 14.10 17.79 -0.69
CA TRP A 252 12.71 17.39 -0.57
C TRP A 252 12.54 15.87 -0.67
N TYR A 253 13.36 15.20 -1.49
CA TYR A 253 13.33 13.74 -1.62
C TYR A 253 13.73 13.07 -0.30
N ARG A 254 14.84 13.50 0.31
CA ARG A 254 15.27 12.99 1.62
C ARG A 254 14.22 13.16 2.71
N LYS A 255 13.52 14.32 2.71
CA LYS A 255 12.39 14.56 3.63
C LYS A 255 11.24 13.60 3.36
N LEU A 256 10.89 13.40 2.08
CA LEU A 256 9.78 12.52 1.67
C LEU A 256 10.00 11.08 2.11
N ILE A 257 11.20 10.55 1.92
CA ILE A 257 11.55 9.17 2.30
C ILE A 257 11.88 9.01 3.79
N ASN A 258 11.85 10.09 4.57
CA ASN A 258 12.26 10.12 5.98
C ASN A 258 13.64 9.46 6.20
N SER A 259 14.59 9.75 5.32
CA SER A 259 15.95 9.18 5.29
C SER A 259 16.01 7.64 5.23
N LYS A 260 14.93 7.00 4.74
CA LYS A 260 14.85 5.55 4.55
C LYS A 260 14.50 5.24 3.10
N GLN A 261 15.43 4.63 2.37
CA GLN A 261 15.23 4.19 1.00
C GLN A 261 15.32 2.68 0.93
N GLU A 262 14.30 2.08 0.32
CA GLU A 262 14.28 0.67 -0.03
C GLU A 262 14.79 0.52 -1.46
N VAL A 263 15.68 -0.43 -1.67
CA VAL A 263 16.25 -0.80 -2.96
C VAL A 263 16.08 -2.30 -3.14
N MET A 264 15.65 -2.72 -4.32
CA MET A 264 15.55 -4.13 -4.67
C MET A 264 16.74 -4.52 -5.54
N ILE A 265 17.33 -5.68 -5.26
CA ILE A 265 18.47 -6.23 -5.99
C ILE A 265 18.01 -7.52 -6.67
N GLY A 266 18.13 -7.59 -8.00
CA GLY A 266 17.78 -8.77 -8.78
C GLY A 266 18.89 -9.81 -8.78
N TYR A 267 18.79 -10.83 -7.92
CA TYR A 267 19.83 -11.87 -7.81
C TYR A 267 19.89 -12.79 -9.03
N SER A 268 18.75 -13.32 -9.45
CA SER A 268 18.67 -14.25 -10.57
C SER A 268 18.94 -13.54 -11.91
N ASP A 269 18.39 -12.35 -12.07
CA ASP A 269 18.46 -11.63 -13.34
C ASP A 269 19.88 -11.11 -13.57
N SER A 270 20.54 -10.54 -12.57
CA SER A 270 21.94 -10.14 -12.68
C SER A 270 22.89 -11.33 -12.86
N SER A 271 22.58 -12.50 -12.29
CA SER A 271 23.38 -13.71 -12.51
C SER A 271 23.24 -14.27 -13.92
N LYS A 272 22.07 -14.11 -14.55
CA LYS A 272 21.86 -14.45 -15.96
C LYS A 272 22.57 -13.49 -16.91
N ASP A 273 22.58 -12.20 -16.55
CA ASP A 273 23.17 -11.12 -17.36
C ASP A 273 24.72 -11.17 -17.30
N ALA A 274 25.30 -11.22 -16.10
CA ALA A 274 26.74 -11.03 -15.87
C ALA A 274 27.51 -12.30 -15.45
N GLY A 275 26.83 -13.42 -15.29
CA GLY A 275 27.39 -14.62 -14.65
C GLY A 275 27.49 -14.50 -13.13
N LYS A 276 27.47 -15.65 -12.45
CA LYS A 276 27.33 -15.71 -10.97
C LYS A 276 28.41 -14.96 -10.21
N LEU A 277 29.66 -15.06 -10.63
CA LEU A 277 30.78 -14.43 -9.91
C LEU A 277 30.73 -12.90 -9.98
N SER A 278 30.57 -12.36 -11.18
CA SER A 278 30.47 -10.91 -11.44
C SER A 278 29.23 -10.33 -10.76
N ALA A 279 28.07 -10.98 -10.91
CA ALA A 279 26.84 -10.56 -10.25
C ALA A 279 27.00 -10.50 -8.73
N SER A 280 27.51 -11.57 -8.11
CA SER A 280 27.70 -11.62 -6.64
C SER A 280 28.61 -10.48 -6.14
N TRP A 281 29.68 -10.19 -6.89
CA TRP A 281 30.59 -9.10 -6.55
C TRP A 281 29.92 -7.73 -6.62
N HIS A 282 29.15 -7.46 -7.68
CA HIS A 282 28.48 -6.17 -7.84
C HIS A 282 27.27 -6.02 -6.92
N GLN A 283 26.54 -7.10 -6.62
CA GLN A 283 25.52 -7.11 -5.58
C GLN A 283 26.11 -6.75 -4.21
N TYR A 284 27.24 -7.36 -3.83
CA TYR A 284 27.92 -7.04 -2.58
C TYR A 284 28.39 -5.57 -2.52
N LYS A 285 28.93 -5.04 -3.62
CA LYS A 285 29.34 -3.63 -3.68
C LYS A 285 28.16 -2.65 -3.56
N LEU A 286 27.00 -3.04 -4.04
CA LEU A 286 25.80 -2.21 -3.96
C LEU A 286 25.22 -2.20 -2.55
N GLN A 287 25.25 -3.32 -1.83
CA GLN A 287 24.84 -3.43 -0.43
C GLN A 287 25.75 -2.62 0.50
#